data_222d9171181ed8889b58101030d7532e
#
_entry.id   222d9171181ed8889b58101030d7532e
#
_cell.length_a   1.000
_cell.length_b   1.000
_cell.length_c   1.000
_cell.angle_alpha   90.00
_cell.angle_beta   90.00
_cell.angle_gamma   90.00
#
_symmetry.space_group_name_H-M   'P 1'
#
loop_
_entity.id
_entity.type
_entity.pdbx_description
1 polymer ?
#
loop_
_entity_poly.entity_id
_entity_poly.type
_entity_poly.pdbx_seq_one_letter_code
_entity_poly.pdbx_strand_id
1 'polypeptide(L)'
;MENIYSADTSRSAIEQDVVLHCRSGGSYDVHYSITPLSTLDGSNIGSVLVIQDVTESRKMLRQLSYSASHDALTHLANRASFEKQLRILLQTVNSTHQRHALVFIDLDRFKAVNDSAGHAAGDALLRELASLMLSMLRSSDVLARLGGDEFGLLLPDCNVESARFIATRIISAVNDYHF
;
A
#
# COMPACT_ATOMS: atom_id res chain seq x y z
N MET A 1 -23.63 -39.41 30.68
CA MET A 1 -23.41 -37.96 30.62
C MET A 1 -23.32 -37.62 29.15
N GLU A 2 -24.51 -37.35 28.56
CA GLU A 2 -24.65 -37.08 27.14
C GLU A 2 -24.36 -35.61 26.85
N ASN A 3 -23.67 -35.39 25.74
CA ASN A 3 -23.27 -34.10 25.21
C ASN A 3 -24.49 -33.20 24.94
N ILE A 4 -24.65 -32.15 25.73
CA ILE A 4 -25.66 -31.10 25.51
C ILE A 4 -24.98 -29.93 24.78
N TYR A 5 -24.52 -30.13 23.57
CA TYR A 5 -24.16 -29.05 22.65
C TYR A 5 -24.60 -29.40 21.23
N SER A 6 -25.92 -29.33 21.03
CA SER A 6 -26.47 -29.14 19.70
C SER A 6 -26.77 -27.66 19.59
N ALA A 7 -25.82 -26.88 19.09
CA ALA A 7 -26.07 -25.50 18.72
C ALA A 7 -26.91 -25.49 17.44
N ASP A 8 -28.17 -25.15 17.58
CA ASP A 8 -29.04 -24.84 16.46
C ASP A 8 -28.59 -23.51 15.85
N THR A 9 -27.97 -23.60 14.67
CA THR A 9 -27.23 -22.52 13.98
C THR A 9 -28.16 -21.53 13.23
N SER A 10 -29.42 -21.43 13.56
CA SER A 10 -30.39 -20.60 12.82
C SER A 10 -30.57 -19.17 13.31
N ARG A 11 -29.76 -18.69 14.27
CA ARG A 11 -29.72 -17.28 14.69
C ARG A 11 -28.28 -16.77 14.63
N SER A 12 -27.87 -16.31 13.45
CA SER A 12 -26.53 -15.83 13.16
C SER A 12 -26.12 -14.73 14.14
N ALA A 13 -24.95 -14.89 14.77
CA ALA A 13 -24.28 -13.78 15.41
C ALA A 13 -24.02 -12.67 14.38
N ILE A 14 -24.28 -11.43 14.76
CA ILE A 14 -23.97 -10.26 13.92
C ILE A 14 -22.57 -9.82 14.34
N GLU A 15 -21.64 -9.86 13.41
CA GLU A 15 -20.28 -9.33 13.61
C GLU A 15 -20.06 -8.16 12.68
N GLN A 16 -19.59 -7.04 13.21
CA GLN A 16 -19.33 -5.84 12.42
C GLN A 16 -18.14 -5.06 12.95
N ASP A 17 -17.51 -4.38 12.02
CA ASP A 17 -16.48 -3.41 12.27
C ASP A 17 -17.03 -1.99 12.12
N VAL A 18 -16.83 -1.16 13.11
CA VAL A 18 -17.31 0.23 13.13
C VAL A 18 -16.25 1.18 13.68
N VAL A 19 -16.36 2.44 13.33
CA VAL A 19 -15.59 3.50 13.98
C VAL A 19 -16.50 4.19 14.99
N LEU A 20 -16.12 4.13 16.26
CA LEU A 20 -16.79 4.86 17.33
C LEU A 20 -16.15 6.23 17.52
N HIS A 21 -16.95 7.27 17.48
CA HIS A 21 -16.52 8.63 17.79
C HIS A 21 -16.92 9.00 19.21
N CYS A 22 -15.93 9.33 20.05
CA CYS A 22 -16.19 9.82 21.39
C CYS A 22 -16.62 11.28 21.38
N ARG A 23 -17.49 11.68 22.29
CA ARG A 23 -17.88 13.09 22.48
C ARG A 23 -16.69 14.01 22.85
N SER A 24 -15.62 13.44 23.39
CA SER A 24 -14.35 14.12 23.71
C SER A 24 -13.43 14.30 22.49
N GLY A 25 -13.81 13.86 21.29
CA GLY A 25 -13.05 14.05 20.06
C GLY A 25 -12.13 12.90 19.65
N GLY A 26 -12.13 11.78 20.38
CA GLY A 26 -11.40 10.57 20.00
C GLY A 26 -12.21 9.66 19.05
N SER A 27 -11.53 8.84 18.25
CA SER A 27 -12.14 7.78 17.44
C SER A 27 -11.43 6.46 17.68
N TYR A 28 -12.20 5.37 17.69
CA TYR A 28 -11.72 4.02 17.94
C TYR A 28 -12.26 3.08 16.86
N ASP A 29 -11.38 2.26 16.28
CA ASP A 29 -11.81 1.13 15.46
C ASP A 29 -12.30 0.03 16.41
N VAL A 30 -13.54 -0.38 16.27
CA VAL A 30 -14.18 -1.34 17.17
C VAL A 30 -14.75 -2.50 16.37
N HIS A 31 -14.41 -3.71 16.79
CA HIS A 31 -15.08 -4.92 16.38
C HIS A 31 -16.14 -5.26 17.42
N TYR A 32 -17.40 -5.44 16.99
CA TYR A 32 -18.43 -5.90 17.91
C TYR A 32 -19.16 -7.12 17.38
N SER A 33 -19.60 -7.97 18.31
CA SER A 33 -20.45 -9.10 18.01
C SER A 33 -21.68 -9.11 18.90
N ILE A 34 -22.84 -9.43 18.34
CA ILE A 34 -24.09 -9.59 19.05
C ILE A 34 -24.53 -11.04 18.88
N THR A 35 -24.63 -11.76 19.99
CA THR A 35 -25.11 -13.14 20.04
C THR A 35 -26.41 -13.20 20.81
N PRO A 36 -27.52 -13.64 20.20
CA PRO A 36 -28.78 -13.81 20.92
C PRO A 36 -28.67 -14.94 21.94
N LEU A 37 -29.28 -14.72 23.11
CA LEU A 37 -29.44 -15.72 24.16
C LEU A 37 -30.85 -16.31 24.10
N SER A 38 -30.93 -17.62 24.05
CA SER A 38 -32.22 -18.33 24.04
C SER A 38 -32.24 -19.39 25.15
N THR A 39 -33.43 -19.59 25.71
CA THR A 39 -33.73 -20.72 26.61
C THR A 39 -33.77 -22.04 25.81
N LEU A 40 -33.80 -23.17 26.52
CA LEU A 40 -33.88 -24.50 25.91
C LEU A 40 -35.17 -24.73 25.06
N ASP A 41 -36.21 -23.99 25.35
CA ASP A 41 -37.49 -24.00 24.59
C ASP A 41 -37.45 -23.05 23.38
N GLY A 42 -36.33 -22.37 23.12
CA GLY A 42 -36.13 -21.47 21.98
C GLY A 42 -36.62 -20.03 22.21
N SER A 43 -37.11 -19.69 23.42
CA SER A 43 -37.53 -18.31 23.75
C SER A 43 -36.29 -17.41 23.86
N ASN A 44 -36.32 -16.25 23.21
CA ASN A 44 -35.23 -15.26 23.31
C ASN A 44 -35.31 -14.55 24.65
N ILE A 45 -34.23 -14.60 25.44
CA ILE A 45 -34.14 -13.96 26.75
C ILE A 45 -33.21 -12.73 26.76
N GLY A 46 -32.58 -12.42 25.62
CA GLY A 46 -31.70 -11.28 25.48
C GLY A 46 -30.61 -11.47 24.46
N SER A 47 -29.57 -10.66 24.55
CA SER A 47 -28.42 -10.76 23.69
C SER A 47 -27.14 -10.40 24.47
N VAL A 48 -26.04 -11.04 24.11
CA VAL A 48 -24.70 -10.67 24.57
C VAL A 48 -24.08 -9.78 23.50
N LEU A 49 -23.65 -8.59 23.89
CA LEU A 49 -22.86 -7.69 23.07
C LEU A 49 -21.42 -7.75 23.56
N VAL A 50 -20.52 -8.18 22.70
CA VAL A 50 -19.05 -8.11 22.91
C VAL A 50 -18.52 -6.96 22.09
N ILE A 51 -17.76 -6.06 22.70
CA ILE A 51 -17.12 -4.92 22.05
C ILE A 51 -15.62 -5.03 22.31
N GLN A 52 -14.85 -5.01 21.22
CA GLN A 52 -13.39 -5.08 21.27
C GLN A 52 -12.80 -3.86 20.58
N ASP A 53 -11.93 -3.12 21.27
CA ASP A 53 -11.11 -2.09 20.67
C ASP A 53 -9.98 -2.76 19.86
N VAL A 54 -9.98 -2.53 18.56
CA VAL A 54 -9.00 -3.08 17.60
C VAL A 54 -8.15 -1.97 16.96
N THR A 55 -8.21 -0.76 17.47
CA THR A 55 -7.55 0.44 16.93
C THR A 55 -6.04 0.20 16.75
N GLU A 56 -5.35 -0.19 17.81
CA GLU A 56 -3.89 -0.43 17.76
C GLU A 56 -3.53 -1.60 16.84
N SER A 57 -4.26 -2.70 16.91
CA SER A 57 -4.03 -3.87 16.04
C SER A 57 -4.17 -3.50 14.57
N ARG A 58 -5.21 -2.75 14.21
CA ARG A 58 -5.42 -2.28 12.84
C ARG A 58 -4.37 -1.29 12.39
N LYS A 59 -3.96 -0.38 13.26
CA LYS A 59 -2.89 0.56 12.97
C LYS A 59 -1.58 -0.18 12.69
N MET A 60 -1.22 -1.16 13.50
CA MET A 60 -0.04 -2.00 13.28
C MET A 60 -0.12 -2.77 11.97
N LEU A 61 -1.26 -3.39 11.67
CA LEU A 61 -1.47 -4.11 10.41
C LEU A 61 -1.35 -3.18 9.19
N ARG A 62 -1.92 -1.97 9.25
CA ARG A 62 -1.77 -0.96 8.18
C ARG A 62 -0.30 -0.55 8.01
N GLN A 63 0.43 -0.33 9.12
CA GLN A 63 1.86 0.00 9.08
C GLN A 63 2.70 -1.14 8.49
N LEU A 64 2.45 -2.39 8.90
CA LEU A 64 3.12 -3.56 8.36
C LEU A 64 2.84 -3.73 6.86
N SER A 65 1.57 -3.58 6.46
CA SER A 65 1.18 -3.65 5.04
C SER A 65 1.83 -2.54 4.21
N TYR A 66 1.89 -1.32 4.76
CA TYR A 66 2.55 -0.21 4.09
C TYR A 66 4.06 -0.47 3.94
N SER A 67 4.74 -0.88 5.00
CA SER A 67 6.18 -1.20 4.97
C SER A 67 6.51 -2.38 4.06
N ALA A 68 5.59 -3.35 3.93
CA ALA A 68 5.76 -4.48 3.02
C ALA A 68 5.66 -4.08 1.53
N SER A 69 5.08 -2.91 1.22
CA SER A 69 4.82 -2.47 -0.15
C SER A 69 5.53 -1.18 -0.57
N HIS A 70 6.13 -0.44 0.38
CA HIS A 70 6.79 0.84 0.11
C HIS A 70 8.24 0.85 0.59
N ASP A 71 9.06 1.67 -0.05
CA ASP A 71 10.42 1.99 0.38
C ASP A 71 10.38 2.98 1.55
N ALA A 72 11.10 2.68 2.62
CA ALA A 72 11.04 3.46 3.86
C ALA A 72 11.63 4.87 3.73
N LEU A 73 12.53 5.10 2.76
CA LEU A 73 13.19 6.38 2.56
C LEU A 73 12.36 7.32 1.67
N THR A 74 11.93 6.81 0.53
CA THR A 74 11.29 7.60 -0.54
C THR A 74 9.77 7.52 -0.52
N HIS A 75 9.20 6.58 0.23
CA HIS A 75 7.77 6.25 0.27
C HIS A 75 7.17 5.82 -1.09
N LEU A 76 8.01 5.59 -2.09
CA LEU A 76 7.61 4.97 -3.35
C LEU A 76 7.30 3.48 -3.15
N ALA A 77 6.71 2.84 -4.15
CA ALA A 77 6.63 1.39 -4.16
C ALA A 77 8.03 0.78 -3.99
N ASN A 78 8.13 -0.30 -3.23
CA ASN A 78 9.38 -1.05 -3.10
C ASN A 78 9.52 -2.08 -4.23
N ARG A 79 10.68 -2.75 -4.30
CA ARG A 79 10.97 -3.80 -5.30
C ARG A 79 9.87 -4.88 -5.35
N ALA A 80 9.41 -5.36 -4.19
CA ALA A 80 8.41 -6.43 -4.13
C ALA A 80 7.05 -6.00 -4.72
N SER A 81 6.63 -4.77 -4.41
CA SER A 81 5.42 -4.17 -4.97
C SER A 81 5.55 -3.95 -6.48
N PHE A 82 6.70 -3.45 -6.94
CA PHE A 82 7.00 -3.27 -8.35
C PHE A 82 6.93 -4.58 -9.14
N GLU A 83 7.57 -5.64 -8.67
CA GLU A 83 7.53 -6.96 -9.30
C GLU A 83 6.14 -7.58 -9.33
N LYS A 84 5.34 -7.33 -8.29
CA LYS A 84 3.93 -7.74 -8.27
C LYS A 84 3.12 -7.02 -9.35
N GLN A 85 3.26 -5.70 -9.47
CA GLN A 85 2.57 -4.90 -10.49
C GLN A 85 3.02 -5.29 -11.90
N LEU A 86 4.32 -5.49 -12.11
CA LEU A 86 4.86 -5.96 -13.38
C LEU A 86 4.23 -7.30 -13.81
N ARG A 87 4.10 -8.26 -12.88
CA ARG A 87 3.44 -9.55 -13.17
C ARG A 87 1.99 -9.36 -13.59
N ILE A 88 1.25 -8.46 -12.96
CA ILE A 88 -0.13 -8.15 -13.33
C ILE A 88 -0.18 -7.57 -14.75
N LEU A 89 0.67 -6.61 -15.07
CA LEU A 89 0.73 -6.01 -16.39
C LEU A 89 1.09 -7.03 -17.49
N LEU A 90 2.02 -7.94 -17.22
CA LEU A 90 2.39 -9.00 -18.17
C LEU A 90 1.22 -9.95 -18.48
N GLN A 91 0.32 -10.19 -17.51
CA GLN A 91 -0.89 -10.99 -17.76
C GLN A 91 -1.88 -10.26 -18.70
N THR A 92 -1.98 -8.93 -18.59
CA THR A 92 -2.88 -8.16 -19.46
C THR A 92 -2.37 -8.07 -20.90
N VAL A 93 -1.06 -8.03 -21.14
CA VAL A 93 -0.48 -8.05 -22.50
C VAL A 93 -1.01 -9.22 -23.32
N ASN A 94 -1.05 -10.40 -22.71
CA ASN A 94 -1.47 -11.63 -23.39
C ASN A 94 -2.98 -11.67 -23.68
N SER A 95 -3.80 -11.00 -22.86
CA SER A 95 -5.26 -11.07 -22.96
C SER A 95 -5.89 -9.93 -23.74
N THR A 96 -5.32 -8.73 -23.71
CA THR A 96 -5.94 -7.52 -24.27
C THR A 96 -5.14 -6.86 -25.40
N HIS A 97 -3.95 -7.38 -25.75
CA HIS A 97 -3.02 -6.78 -26.72
C HIS A 97 -2.61 -5.33 -26.35
N GLN A 98 -2.79 -4.93 -25.10
CA GLN A 98 -2.35 -3.64 -24.60
C GLN A 98 -0.81 -3.57 -24.57
N ARG A 99 -0.28 -2.39 -24.81
CA ARG A 99 1.15 -2.14 -24.72
C ARG A 99 1.47 -1.43 -23.43
N HIS A 100 2.48 -1.91 -22.73
CA HIS A 100 2.98 -1.29 -21.52
C HIS A 100 4.47 -0.99 -21.72
N ALA A 101 5.00 -0.03 -21.00
CA ALA A 101 6.43 0.24 -20.99
C ALA A 101 7.01 0.03 -19.60
N LEU A 102 8.23 -0.48 -19.58
CA LEU A 102 9.07 -0.64 -18.40
C LEU A 102 10.33 0.19 -18.60
N VAL A 103 10.65 1.05 -17.63
CA VAL A 103 11.84 1.90 -17.65
C VAL A 103 12.62 1.64 -16.36
N PHE A 104 13.93 1.41 -16.51
CA PHE A 104 14.88 1.40 -15.40
C PHE A 104 15.63 2.72 -15.39
N ILE A 105 15.80 3.29 -14.20
CA ILE A 105 16.45 4.58 -13.97
C ILE A 105 17.54 4.36 -12.92
N ASP A 106 18.72 4.83 -13.20
CA ASP A 106 19.88 4.84 -12.30
C ASP A 106 20.42 6.26 -12.18
N LEU A 107 20.81 6.68 -10.97
CA LEU A 107 21.30 8.04 -10.73
C LEU A 107 22.81 8.10 -10.91
N ASP A 108 23.26 8.68 -12.01
CA ASP A 108 24.67 8.88 -12.28
C ASP A 108 25.37 9.63 -11.15
N ARG A 109 26.51 9.09 -10.71
CA ARG A 109 27.40 9.69 -9.69
C ARG A 109 26.78 9.82 -8.29
N PHE A 110 25.67 9.15 -7.98
CA PHE A 110 25.06 9.20 -6.64
C PHE A 110 26.05 8.87 -5.52
N LYS A 111 26.97 7.90 -5.76
CA LYS A 111 28.04 7.59 -4.82
C LYS A 111 28.92 8.81 -4.52
N ALA A 112 29.24 9.64 -5.52
CA ALA A 112 30.06 10.83 -5.31
C ALA A 112 29.36 11.85 -4.39
N VAL A 113 28.04 11.95 -4.43
CA VAL A 113 27.26 12.77 -3.49
C VAL A 113 27.43 12.26 -2.06
N ASN A 114 27.28 10.95 -1.85
CA ASN A 114 27.49 10.34 -0.53
C ASN A 114 28.92 10.55 -0.01
N ASP A 115 29.90 10.37 -0.88
CA ASP A 115 31.32 10.47 -0.50
C ASP A 115 31.72 11.93 -0.18
N SER A 116 31.08 12.93 -0.81
CA SER A 116 31.38 14.36 -0.61
C SER A 116 30.55 15.05 0.47
N ALA A 117 29.26 14.72 0.57
CA ALA A 117 28.30 15.40 1.44
C ALA A 117 27.71 14.51 2.54
N GLY A 118 28.07 13.23 2.55
CA GLY A 118 27.59 12.23 3.51
C GLY A 118 26.25 11.60 3.15
N HIS A 119 25.95 10.44 3.78
CA HIS A 119 24.75 9.67 3.49
C HIS A 119 23.42 10.42 3.76
N ALA A 120 23.42 11.33 4.73
CA ALA A 120 22.23 12.14 5.01
C ALA A 120 21.85 13.06 3.83
N ALA A 121 22.84 13.61 3.13
CA ALA A 121 22.63 14.41 1.92
C ALA A 121 22.14 13.53 0.76
N GLY A 122 22.74 12.34 0.57
CA GLY A 122 22.27 11.38 -0.42
C GLY A 122 20.83 10.93 -0.17
N ASP A 123 20.46 10.68 1.08
CA ASP A 123 19.09 10.33 1.47
C ASP A 123 18.09 11.48 1.19
N ALA A 124 18.51 12.73 1.42
CA ALA A 124 17.69 13.90 1.10
C ALA A 124 17.50 14.01 -0.41
N LEU A 125 18.58 13.89 -1.19
CA LEU A 125 18.53 13.92 -2.66
C LEU A 125 17.60 12.83 -3.20
N LEU A 126 17.68 11.59 -2.69
CA LEU A 126 16.79 10.50 -3.12
C LEU A 126 15.31 10.83 -2.87
N ARG A 127 14.97 11.41 -1.72
CA ARG A 127 13.57 11.82 -1.41
C ARG A 127 13.08 12.91 -2.36
N GLU A 128 13.90 13.90 -2.62
CA GLU A 128 13.54 15.03 -3.48
C GLU A 128 13.40 14.60 -4.94
N LEU A 129 14.33 13.80 -5.46
CA LEU A 129 14.23 13.25 -6.81
C LEU A 129 13.04 12.29 -6.97
N ALA A 130 12.76 11.46 -5.96
CA ALA A 130 11.58 10.60 -5.95
C ALA A 130 10.28 11.42 -6.06
N SER A 131 10.16 12.49 -5.27
CA SER A 131 9.02 13.41 -5.30
C SER A 131 8.91 14.13 -6.65
N LEU A 132 10.03 14.63 -7.19
CA LEU A 132 10.11 15.28 -8.49
C LEU A 132 9.62 14.33 -9.60
N MET A 133 10.19 13.14 -9.69
CA MET A 133 9.79 12.14 -10.70
C MET A 133 8.31 11.77 -10.57
N LEU A 134 7.84 11.52 -9.32
CA LEU A 134 6.44 11.16 -9.07
C LEU A 134 5.46 12.26 -9.53
N SER A 135 5.81 13.53 -9.36
CA SER A 135 4.98 14.67 -9.77
C SER A 135 4.73 14.76 -11.28
N MET A 136 5.56 14.11 -12.08
CA MET A 136 5.46 14.09 -13.54
C MET A 136 4.65 12.91 -14.09
N LEU A 137 4.22 12.00 -13.23
CA LEU A 137 3.57 10.75 -13.59
C LEU A 137 2.06 10.82 -13.37
N ARG A 138 1.34 9.94 -14.06
CA ARG A 138 -0.11 9.77 -13.88
C ARG A 138 -0.39 8.85 -12.68
N SER A 139 -1.60 8.88 -12.18
CA SER A 139 -2.04 7.98 -11.10
C SER A 139 -2.01 6.49 -11.48
N SER A 140 -2.03 6.17 -12.78
CA SER A 140 -1.90 4.81 -13.30
C SER A 140 -0.45 4.32 -13.37
N ASP A 141 0.52 5.23 -13.40
CA ASP A 141 1.93 4.91 -13.53
C ASP A 141 2.48 4.48 -12.16
N VAL A 142 3.43 3.56 -12.16
CA VAL A 142 4.03 3.05 -10.92
C VAL A 142 5.51 3.36 -10.91
N LEU A 143 5.92 4.30 -10.05
CA LEU A 143 7.32 4.56 -9.75
C LEU A 143 7.71 3.80 -8.48
N ALA A 144 8.82 3.10 -8.53
CA ALA A 144 9.35 2.32 -7.42
C ALA A 144 10.84 2.60 -7.21
N ARG A 145 11.29 2.49 -5.97
CA ARG A 145 12.73 2.40 -5.67
C ARG A 145 13.09 0.92 -5.53
N LEU A 146 14.03 0.47 -6.35
CA LEU A 146 14.45 -0.92 -6.41
C LEU A 146 15.59 -1.23 -5.43
N GLY A 147 16.35 -0.21 -5.04
CA GLY A 147 17.43 -0.27 -4.06
C GLY A 147 18.52 0.74 -4.40
N GLY A 148 19.27 1.22 -3.40
CA GLY A 148 20.33 2.20 -3.63
C GLY A 148 19.81 3.44 -4.37
N ASP A 149 20.37 3.68 -5.53
CA ASP A 149 20.08 4.76 -6.49
C ASP A 149 19.26 4.29 -7.70
N GLU A 150 18.78 3.03 -7.69
CA GLU A 150 18.01 2.43 -8.76
C GLU A 150 16.49 2.64 -8.58
N PHE A 151 15.83 3.09 -9.65
CA PHE A 151 14.38 3.23 -9.71
C PHE A 151 13.80 2.42 -10.88
N GLY A 152 12.57 2.00 -10.74
CA GLY A 152 11.78 1.33 -11.78
C GLY A 152 10.49 2.08 -12.04
N LEU A 153 10.12 2.20 -13.32
CA LEU A 153 8.89 2.87 -13.72
C LEU A 153 8.08 1.95 -14.63
N LEU A 154 6.84 1.67 -14.24
CA LEU A 154 5.85 0.97 -15.06
C LEU A 154 4.86 1.97 -15.63
N LEU A 155 4.65 1.93 -16.92
CA LEU A 155 3.73 2.77 -17.65
C LEU A 155 2.66 1.89 -18.32
N PRO A 156 1.51 1.70 -17.67
CA PRO A 156 0.40 0.95 -18.26
C PRO A 156 -0.17 1.69 -19.47
N ASP A 157 -0.63 0.92 -20.44
CA ASP A 157 -1.23 1.44 -21.69
C ASP A 157 -0.41 2.57 -22.33
N CYS A 158 0.88 2.26 -22.56
CA CYS A 158 1.86 3.22 -23.03
C CYS A 158 2.63 2.66 -24.22
N ASN A 159 2.65 3.40 -25.33
CA ASN A 159 3.46 3.07 -26.49
C ASN A 159 4.92 3.57 -26.32
N VAL A 160 5.80 3.12 -27.21
CA VAL A 160 7.24 3.43 -27.15
C VAL A 160 7.53 4.93 -27.24
N GLU A 161 6.77 5.66 -28.04
CA GLU A 161 6.96 7.12 -28.22
C GLU A 161 6.61 7.88 -26.96
N SER A 162 5.47 7.56 -26.35
CA SER A 162 5.04 8.13 -25.06
C SER A 162 6.01 7.78 -23.93
N ALA A 163 6.47 6.52 -23.89
CA ALA A 163 7.46 6.10 -22.89
C ALA A 163 8.78 6.87 -23.04
N ARG A 164 9.25 7.04 -24.27
CA ARG A 164 10.47 7.83 -24.56
C ARG A 164 10.29 9.29 -24.13
N PHE A 165 9.14 9.88 -24.41
CA PHE A 165 8.84 11.26 -24.02
C PHE A 165 8.87 11.42 -22.50
N ILE A 166 8.24 10.51 -21.75
CA ILE A 166 8.23 10.54 -20.29
C ILE A 166 9.66 10.37 -19.73
N ALA A 167 10.42 9.39 -20.25
CA ALA A 167 11.80 9.17 -19.85
C ALA A 167 12.69 10.40 -20.09
N THR A 168 12.58 11.03 -21.26
CA THR A 168 13.33 12.26 -21.59
C THR A 168 12.97 13.42 -20.64
N ARG A 169 11.69 13.58 -20.31
CA ARG A 169 11.26 14.60 -19.34
C ARG A 169 11.86 14.36 -17.97
N ILE A 170 11.87 13.11 -17.51
CA ILE A 170 12.48 12.75 -16.22
C ILE A 170 13.97 13.06 -16.23
N ILE A 171 14.70 12.63 -17.26
CA ILE A 171 16.14 12.91 -17.42
C ILE A 171 16.42 14.41 -17.38
N SER A 172 15.69 15.21 -18.15
CA SER A 172 15.86 16.68 -18.13
C SER A 172 15.61 17.26 -16.76
N ALA A 173 14.50 16.88 -16.11
CA ALA A 173 14.15 17.41 -14.79
C ALA A 173 15.17 17.03 -13.70
N VAL A 174 15.73 15.81 -13.76
CA VAL A 174 16.77 15.37 -12.83
C VAL A 174 18.09 16.10 -13.10
N ASN A 175 18.48 16.30 -14.36
CA ASN A 175 19.70 17.03 -14.74
C ASN A 175 19.63 18.52 -14.37
N ASP A 176 18.45 19.12 -14.49
CA ASP A 176 18.22 20.54 -14.16
C ASP A 176 18.00 20.76 -12.65
N TYR A 177 17.91 19.66 -11.88
CA TYR A 177 17.69 19.74 -10.44
C TYR A 177 18.97 20.18 -9.71
N HIS A 178 18.85 21.23 -8.92
CA HIS A 178 19.93 21.79 -8.11
C HIS A 178 19.68 21.44 -6.65
N PHE A 179 20.52 20.55 -6.13
CA PHE A 179 20.49 20.11 -4.75
C PHE A 179 21.46 20.90 -3.87
#